data_e2158a64968399cfca8d2bf6b264374c
#
_entry.id   e2158a64968399cfca8d2bf6b264374c
#
_cell.length_a   1.000
_cell.length_b   1.000
_cell.length_c   1.000
_cell.angle_alpha   90.00
_cell.angle_beta   90.00
_cell.angle_gamma   90.00
#
_symmetry.space_group_name_H-M   'P 1'
#
loop_
_entity.id
_entity.type
_entity.pdbx_description
1 polymer ?
#
loop_
_entity_poly.entity_id
_entity_poly.type
_entity_poly.pdbx_seq_one_letter_code
_entity_poly.pdbx_strand_id
1 'polypeptide(L)'
;MTVLNVAMVGSDELAREIAKLNDNRDVDTYVHKEPHEGGYRILSLIRPAKFPERLQPLLSALNAARAGILEVKAIDAALGEALVAFSSAGIEQGIVVINPPAGEWVDVEQVKSFFQQVGLDWQFIANDGIKLRKALFTIMDAVSDSLKSAEDAPLVIPIDQHFNVKGIGLVAIGYVQSGRLSVHDEVMIMPAGGVASTKSLQVMDDDVVCAIAGDRVGIALRNAKEEHLASASIIVHPVVDDKKSGGNNPISVIGYERTSFKLQKSPFHKRDLSVGDVVHIAVDLQFVVGRIEVVEGGLVTVGWDSEL
;
A
#
# COMPACT_ATOMS: atom_id res chain seq x y z
N MET A 1 -3.21 7.01 -18.16
CA MET A 1 -2.29 5.95 -17.64
C MET A 1 -2.97 5.32 -16.44
N THR A 2 -2.98 4.00 -16.31
CA THR A 2 -3.60 3.29 -15.18
C THR A 2 -2.57 2.37 -14.55
N VAL A 3 -2.40 2.45 -13.23
CA VAL A 3 -1.43 1.66 -12.47
C VAL A 3 -2.18 0.71 -11.52
N LEU A 4 -1.77 -0.55 -11.47
CA LEU A 4 -2.18 -1.49 -10.43
C LEU A 4 -0.96 -1.85 -9.59
N ASN A 5 -0.97 -1.43 -8.33
CA ASN A 5 0.01 -1.87 -7.33
C ASN A 5 -0.44 -3.23 -6.76
N VAL A 6 0.46 -4.20 -6.77
CA VAL A 6 0.20 -5.60 -6.39
C VAL A 6 1.20 -6.02 -5.32
N ALA A 7 0.74 -6.36 -4.13
CA ALA A 7 1.58 -6.98 -3.11
C ALA A 7 1.87 -8.44 -3.51
N MET A 8 3.13 -8.80 -3.59
CA MET A 8 3.52 -10.14 -4.06
C MET A 8 4.37 -10.87 -3.01
N VAL A 9 3.80 -11.89 -2.39
CA VAL A 9 4.56 -12.85 -1.59
C VAL A 9 4.94 -14.01 -2.49
N GLY A 10 6.22 -14.09 -2.85
CA GLY A 10 6.70 -15.08 -3.78
C GLY A 10 8.19 -14.91 -4.12
N SER A 11 8.69 -15.74 -5.03
CA SER A 11 10.08 -15.74 -5.47
C SER A 11 10.39 -14.58 -6.43
N ASP A 12 11.68 -14.23 -6.51
CA ASP A 12 12.20 -13.33 -7.53
C ASP A 12 11.99 -13.87 -8.95
N GLU A 13 12.13 -15.18 -9.11
CA GLU A 13 11.92 -15.86 -10.39
C GLU A 13 10.50 -15.64 -10.91
N LEU A 14 9.49 -15.89 -10.10
CA LEU A 14 8.09 -15.66 -10.47
C LEU A 14 7.81 -14.18 -10.77
N ALA A 15 8.38 -13.27 -9.98
CA ALA A 15 8.23 -11.84 -10.23
C ALA A 15 8.78 -11.42 -11.59
N ARG A 16 9.95 -11.96 -11.97
CA ARG A 16 10.60 -11.67 -13.26
C ARG A 16 9.87 -12.26 -14.48
N GLU A 17 9.11 -13.33 -14.31
CA GLU A 17 8.22 -13.82 -15.36
C GLU A 17 7.06 -12.88 -15.67
N ILE A 18 6.61 -12.13 -14.67
CA ILE A 18 5.49 -11.20 -14.79
C ILE A 18 5.97 -9.82 -15.23
N ALA A 19 7.05 -9.29 -14.63
CA ALA A 19 7.48 -7.90 -14.77
C ALA A 19 9.01 -7.77 -14.68
N LYS A 20 9.56 -6.64 -15.08
CA LYS A 20 11.00 -6.35 -14.99
C LYS A 20 11.33 -5.72 -13.63
N LEU A 21 12.44 -6.12 -13.03
CA LEU A 21 12.96 -5.49 -11.82
C LEU A 21 13.21 -3.99 -12.07
N ASN A 22 12.66 -3.15 -11.21
CA ASN A 22 12.80 -1.69 -11.25
C ASN A 22 13.66 -1.17 -10.11
N ASP A 23 13.43 -1.63 -8.87
CA ASP A 23 14.17 -1.23 -7.68
C ASP A 23 14.33 -2.43 -6.74
N ASN A 24 15.47 -2.50 -6.04
CA ASN A 24 15.82 -3.60 -5.17
C ASN A 24 16.33 -3.06 -3.83
N ARG A 25 15.54 -3.26 -2.77
CA ARG A 25 15.85 -2.85 -1.39
C ARG A 25 15.21 -3.83 -0.41
N ASP A 26 14.67 -3.35 0.73
CA ASP A 26 13.86 -4.16 1.66
C ASP A 26 12.53 -4.62 1.02
N VAL A 27 12.07 -3.85 0.05
CA VAL A 27 10.95 -4.15 -0.83
C VAL A 27 11.43 -4.04 -2.27
N ASP A 28 11.39 -5.13 -3.01
CA ASP A 28 11.70 -5.13 -4.44
C ASP A 28 10.48 -4.67 -5.23
N THR A 29 10.69 -3.84 -6.23
CA THR A 29 9.62 -3.45 -7.16
C THR A 29 9.91 -3.94 -8.57
N TYR A 30 8.86 -4.46 -9.24
CA TYR A 30 8.93 -4.92 -10.63
C TYR A 30 7.83 -4.23 -11.41
N VAL A 31 8.14 -3.81 -12.64
CA VAL A 31 7.20 -3.04 -13.46
C VAL A 31 7.00 -3.72 -14.82
N HIS A 32 5.75 -3.88 -15.21
CA HIS A 32 5.36 -4.25 -16.56
C HIS A 32 4.44 -3.17 -17.12
N LYS A 33 4.85 -2.60 -18.26
CA LYS A 33 4.13 -1.52 -18.95
C LYS A 33 3.74 -1.99 -20.34
N GLU A 34 2.47 -1.88 -20.67
CA GLU A 34 1.99 -2.19 -22.03
C GLU A 34 1.12 -1.05 -22.58
N PRO A 35 1.16 -0.82 -23.91
CA PRO A 35 0.27 0.13 -24.57
C PRO A 35 -1.19 -0.30 -24.44
N HIS A 36 -2.07 0.66 -24.21
CA HIS A 36 -3.53 0.47 -24.16
C HIS A 36 -4.22 1.71 -24.74
N GLU A 37 -5.50 1.59 -25.10
CA GLU A 37 -6.27 2.72 -25.62
C GLU A 37 -6.19 3.93 -24.69
N GLY A 38 -5.70 5.05 -25.21
CA GLY A 38 -5.52 6.29 -24.44
C GLY A 38 -4.26 6.38 -23.56
N GLY A 39 -3.31 5.43 -23.66
CA GLY A 39 -2.04 5.52 -22.94
C GLY A 39 -1.40 4.19 -22.58
N TYR A 40 -1.15 3.95 -21.31
CA TYR A 40 -0.49 2.74 -20.82
C TYR A 40 -1.23 2.12 -19.64
N ARG A 41 -1.21 0.78 -19.57
CA ARG A 41 -1.55 -0.02 -18.40
C ARG A 41 -0.25 -0.50 -17.76
N ILE A 42 -0.14 -0.35 -16.45
CA ILE A 42 1.10 -0.64 -15.70
C ILE A 42 0.80 -1.54 -14.52
N LEU A 43 1.48 -2.68 -14.46
CA LEU A 43 1.52 -3.52 -13.27
C LEU A 43 2.78 -3.16 -12.47
N SER A 44 2.60 -2.82 -11.20
CA SER A 44 3.67 -2.53 -10.25
C SER A 44 3.63 -3.60 -9.15
N LEU A 45 4.50 -4.61 -9.24
CA LEU A 45 4.61 -5.65 -8.22
C LEU A 45 5.50 -5.14 -7.09
N ILE A 46 5.04 -5.29 -5.86
CA ILE A 46 5.71 -4.86 -4.63
C ILE A 46 5.99 -6.11 -3.82
N ARG A 47 7.24 -6.57 -3.84
CA ARG A 47 7.67 -7.84 -3.24
C ARG A 47 8.45 -7.58 -1.95
N PRO A 48 7.97 -8.04 -0.78
CA PRO A 48 8.71 -7.96 0.47
C PRO A 48 9.86 -9.00 0.48
N ALA A 49 11.07 -8.57 0.10
CA ALA A 49 12.21 -9.47 -0.12
C ALA A 49 12.67 -10.20 1.15
N LYS A 50 12.37 -9.65 2.34
CA LYS A 50 12.79 -10.19 3.65
C LYS A 50 11.65 -10.88 4.42
N PHE A 51 10.51 -11.12 3.81
CA PHE A 51 9.45 -11.93 4.41
C PHE A 51 9.78 -13.42 4.20
N PRO A 52 9.64 -14.31 5.20
CA PRO A 52 8.97 -14.11 6.50
C PRO A 52 9.87 -13.61 7.65
N GLU A 53 11.19 -13.42 7.47
CA GLU A 53 12.08 -13.02 8.58
C GLU A 53 11.71 -11.65 9.15
N ARG A 54 11.15 -10.75 8.32
CA ARG A 54 10.69 -9.41 8.71
C ARG A 54 9.30 -9.14 8.18
N LEU A 55 8.37 -8.82 9.09
CA LEU A 55 6.97 -8.54 8.75
C LEU A 55 6.77 -7.14 8.14
N GLN A 56 7.55 -6.14 8.57
CA GLN A 56 7.37 -4.74 8.15
C GLN A 56 7.39 -4.54 6.62
N PRO A 57 8.28 -5.16 5.82
CA PRO A 57 8.22 -5.06 4.36
C PRO A 57 6.92 -5.60 3.75
N LEU A 58 6.36 -6.69 4.33
CA LEU A 58 5.06 -7.20 3.90
C LEU A 58 3.95 -6.19 4.19
N LEU A 59 3.90 -5.61 5.38
CA LEU A 59 2.91 -4.60 5.73
C LEU A 59 3.02 -3.35 4.84
N SER A 60 4.25 -2.92 4.50
CA SER A 60 4.47 -1.83 3.53
C SER A 60 3.91 -2.16 2.14
N ALA A 61 4.17 -3.38 1.65
CA ALA A 61 3.64 -3.83 0.35
C ALA A 61 2.11 -3.87 0.34
N LEU A 62 1.49 -4.37 1.42
CA LEU A 62 0.04 -4.45 1.57
C LEU A 62 -0.61 -3.07 1.64
N ASN A 63 0.00 -2.11 2.36
CA ASN A 63 -0.52 -0.73 2.44
C ASN A 63 -0.52 -0.02 1.08
N ALA A 64 0.45 -0.34 0.22
CA ALA A 64 0.57 0.28 -1.11
C ALA A 64 -0.31 -0.41 -2.18
N ALA A 65 -0.71 -1.66 -1.97
CA ALA A 65 -1.34 -2.50 -2.98
C ALA A 65 -2.87 -2.43 -3.01
N ARG A 66 -3.43 -2.79 -4.17
CA ARG A 66 -4.87 -3.00 -4.38
C ARG A 66 -5.21 -4.43 -4.82
N ALA A 67 -4.19 -5.24 -5.04
CA ALA A 67 -4.33 -6.66 -5.38
C ALA A 67 -3.16 -7.45 -4.79
N GLY A 68 -3.29 -8.78 -4.76
CA GLY A 68 -2.27 -9.65 -4.22
C GLY A 68 -1.84 -10.77 -5.18
N ILE A 69 -0.59 -11.22 -5.03
CA ILE A 69 -0.10 -12.49 -5.56
C ILE A 69 0.50 -13.28 -4.41
N LEU A 70 0.12 -14.54 -4.28
CA LEU A 70 0.71 -15.46 -3.32
C LEU A 70 1.22 -16.71 -4.03
N GLU A 71 2.56 -16.89 -4.06
CA GLU A 71 3.19 -18.12 -4.50
C GLU A 71 3.24 -19.12 -3.35
N VAL A 72 2.64 -20.27 -3.54
CA VAL A 72 2.61 -21.35 -2.54
C VAL A 72 3.59 -22.44 -2.95
N LYS A 73 4.70 -22.52 -2.25
CA LYS A 73 5.74 -23.55 -2.42
C LYS A 73 5.57 -24.72 -1.47
N ALA A 74 5.05 -24.44 -0.27
CA ALA A 74 4.77 -25.41 0.77
C ALA A 74 3.61 -24.93 1.65
N ILE A 75 3.03 -25.83 2.42
CA ILE A 75 2.06 -25.50 3.46
C ILE A 75 2.82 -25.38 4.78
N ASP A 76 3.15 -24.15 5.16
CA ASP A 76 3.94 -23.81 6.34
C ASP A 76 3.38 -22.60 7.12
N ALA A 77 4.08 -22.19 8.16
CA ALA A 77 3.69 -21.05 8.97
C ALA A 77 3.71 -19.72 8.18
N ALA A 78 4.65 -19.55 7.24
CA ALA A 78 4.75 -18.34 6.42
C ALA A 78 3.53 -18.17 5.49
N LEU A 79 3.00 -19.26 4.93
CA LEU A 79 1.74 -19.25 4.20
C LEU A 79 0.59 -18.76 5.08
N GLY A 80 0.47 -19.30 6.30
CA GLY A 80 -0.57 -18.88 7.24
C GLY A 80 -0.47 -17.40 7.63
N GLU A 81 0.72 -16.92 7.89
CA GLU A 81 0.98 -15.51 8.21
C GLU A 81 0.66 -14.58 7.03
N ALA A 82 1.07 -14.94 5.80
CA ALA A 82 0.74 -14.19 4.60
C ALA A 82 -0.78 -14.11 4.37
N LEU A 83 -1.51 -15.22 4.51
CA LEU A 83 -2.97 -15.27 4.35
C LEU A 83 -3.68 -14.35 5.33
N VAL A 84 -3.30 -14.40 6.61
CA VAL A 84 -3.86 -13.51 7.64
C VAL A 84 -3.53 -12.05 7.32
N ALA A 85 -2.31 -11.75 6.89
CA ALA A 85 -1.89 -10.40 6.55
C ALA A 85 -2.68 -9.83 5.35
N PHE A 86 -2.83 -10.58 4.26
CA PHE A 86 -3.63 -10.18 3.09
C PHE A 86 -5.11 -9.97 3.45
N SER A 87 -5.71 -10.90 4.19
CA SER A 87 -7.10 -10.78 4.64
C SER A 87 -7.30 -9.56 5.56
N SER A 88 -6.40 -9.36 6.53
CA SER A 88 -6.49 -8.23 7.47
C SER A 88 -6.26 -6.87 6.80
N ALA A 89 -5.47 -6.84 5.73
CA ALA A 89 -5.24 -5.64 4.92
C ALA A 89 -6.39 -5.33 3.94
N GLY A 90 -7.41 -6.19 3.84
CA GLY A 90 -8.55 -6.00 2.94
C GLY A 90 -8.19 -6.16 1.46
N ILE A 91 -7.17 -6.95 1.13
CA ILE A 91 -6.79 -7.26 -0.26
C ILE A 91 -7.73 -8.34 -0.81
N GLU A 92 -8.89 -7.91 -1.31
CA GLU A 92 -9.97 -8.81 -1.75
C GLU A 92 -9.64 -9.53 -3.06
N GLN A 93 -8.90 -8.88 -3.97
CA GLN A 93 -8.58 -9.40 -5.29
C GLN A 93 -7.15 -9.94 -5.34
N GLY A 94 -6.96 -11.12 -5.93
CA GLY A 94 -5.62 -11.66 -6.06
C GLY A 94 -5.52 -12.99 -6.80
N ILE A 95 -4.27 -13.46 -6.90
CA ILE A 95 -3.90 -14.66 -7.62
C ILE A 95 -3.07 -15.56 -6.72
N VAL A 96 -3.36 -16.85 -6.75
CA VAL A 96 -2.59 -17.90 -6.10
C VAL A 96 -1.84 -18.69 -7.17
N VAL A 97 -0.54 -18.84 -6.98
CA VAL A 97 0.32 -19.66 -7.86
C VAL A 97 0.86 -20.82 -7.03
N ILE A 98 0.42 -22.04 -7.33
CA ILE A 98 0.98 -23.26 -6.72
C ILE A 98 2.26 -23.61 -7.47
N ASN A 99 3.39 -23.51 -6.79
CA ASN A 99 4.72 -23.68 -7.39
C ASN A 99 5.70 -24.40 -6.44
N PRO A 100 5.43 -25.66 -6.06
CA PRO A 100 6.33 -26.40 -5.17
C PRO A 100 7.69 -26.64 -5.85
N PRO A 101 8.79 -26.83 -5.10
CA PRO A 101 10.07 -27.24 -5.61
C PRO A 101 9.98 -28.57 -6.37
N ALA A 102 10.95 -28.81 -7.27
CA ALA A 102 10.98 -30.04 -8.06
C ALA A 102 11.01 -31.29 -7.15
N GLY A 103 10.06 -32.19 -7.38
CA GLY A 103 9.89 -33.42 -6.60
C GLY A 103 9.03 -33.28 -5.36
N GLU A 104 8.57 -32.07 -5.04
CA GLU A 104 7.60 -31.79 -3.99
C GLU A 104 6.21 -31.54 -4.57
N TRP A 105 5.19 -31.61 -3.71
CA TRP A 105 3.81 -31.31 -4.10
C TRP A 105 3.08 -30.55 -2.98
N VAL A 106 2.06 -29.82 -3.37
CA VAL A 106 1.18 -29.06 -2.45
C VAL A 106 -0.24 -29.50 -2.69
N ASP A 107 -0.97 -29.80 -1.62
CA ASP A 107 -2.40 -30.10 -1.67
C ASP A 107 -3.18 -28.81 -1.98
N VAL A 108 -3.63 -28.69 -3.23
CA VAL A 108 -4.37 -27.53 -3.72
C VAL A 108 -5.69 -27.32 -2.98
N GLU A 109 -6.41 -28.42 -2.66
CA GLU A 109 -7.68 -28.32 -1.97
C GLU A 109 -7.51 -27.87 -0.51
N GLN A 110 -6.42 -28.29 0.13
CA GLN A 110 -6.07 -27.79 1.45
C GLN A 110 -5.75 -26.29 1.42
N VAL A 111 -4.98 -25.81 0.42
CA VAL A 111 -4.69 -24.38 0.24
C VAL A 111 -5.99 -23.60 0.02
N LYS A 112 -6.88 -24.05 -0.87
CA LYS A 112 -8.20 -23.44 -1.07
C LYS A 112 -9.01 -23.32 0.21
N SER A 113 -8.99 -24.39 1.04
CA SER A 113 -9.64 -24.37 2.35
C SER A 113 -9.10 -23.27 3.26
N PHE A 114 -7.79 -23.01 3.25
CA PHE A 114 -7.20 -21.92 4.04
C PHE A 114 -7.63 -20.54 3.55
N PHE A 115 -7.68 -20.33 2.23
CA PHE A 115 -8.21 -19.09 1.64
C PHE A 115 -9.66 -18.83 2.08
N GLN A 116 -10.51 -19.85 2.02
CA GLN A 116 -11.90 -19.77 2.50
C GLN A 116 -12.00 -19.42 3.99
N GLN A 117 -11.14 -20.01 4.84
CA GLN A 117 -11.11 -19.74 6.27
C GLN A 117 -10.75 -18.28 6.60
N VAL A 118 -9.92 -17.62 5.80
CA VAL A 118 -9.58 -16.20 5.96
C VAL A 118 -10.50 -15.26 5.17
N GLY A 119 -11.49 -15.80 4.43
CA GLY A 119 -12.45 -15.02 3.65
C GLY A 119 -11.89 -14.45 2.35
N LEU A 120 -10.86 -15.05 1.79
CA LEU A 120 -10.28 -14.66 0.49
C LEU A 120 -10.78 -15.60 -0.62
N ASP A 121 -11.26 -15.01 -1.71
CA ASP A 121 -11.71 -15.73 -2.93
C ASP A 121 -10.82 -15.37 -4.12
N TRP A 122 -9.57 -15.88 -4.10
CA TRP A 122 -8.58 -15.57 -5.11
C TRP A 122 -8.51 -16.64 -6.20
N GLN A 123 -8.09 -16.21 -7.41
CA GLN A 123 -7.97 -17.09 -8.55
C GLN A 123 -6.68 -17.94 -8.47
N PHE A 124 -6.82 -19.26 -8.68
CA PHE A 124 -5.68 -20.18 -8.78
C PHE A 124 -5.24 -20.26 -10.24
N ILE A 125 -4.03 -19.81 -10.54
CA ILE A 125 -3.46 -19.73 -11.89
C ILE A 125 -2.12 -20.46 -11.93
N ALA A 126 -1.89 -21.22 -13.00
CA ALA A 126 -0.60 -21.88 -13.21
C ALA A 126 0.54 -20.85 -13.34
N ASN A 127 1.75 -21.25 -12.98
CA ASN A 127 2.96 -20.45 -13.17
C ASN A 127 3.24 -20.22 -14.66
N ASP A 128 2.65 -19.15 -15.19
CA ASP A 128 2.72 -18.72 -16.59
C ASP A 128 2.60 -17.18 -16.61
N GLY A 129 3.71 -16.51 -16.85
CA GLY A 129 3.78 -15.04 -16.78
C GLY A 129 2.78 -14.32 -17.69
N ILE A 130 2.41 -14.92 -18.85
CA ILE A 130 1.42 -14.32 -19.75
C ILE A 130 0.03 -14.41 -19.15
N LYS A 131 -0.34 -15.58 -18.63
CA LYS A 131 -1.65 -15.77 -17.97
C LYS A 131 -1.79 -14.92 -16.73
N LEU A 132 -0.72 -14.84 -15.93
CA LEU A 132 -0.68 -14.01 -14.72
C LEU A 132 -0.87 -12.54 -15.05
N ARG A 133 -0.16 -11.99 -16.06
CA ARG A 133 -0.38 -10.60 -16.51
C ARG A 133 -1.81 -10.36 -16.97
N LYS A 134 -2.37 -11.27 -17.78
CA LYS A 134 -3.75 -11.14 -18.24
C LYS A 134 -4.75 -11.10 -17.09
N ALA A 135 -4.59 -11.96 -16.09
CA ALA A 135 -5.45 -11.97 -14.91
C ALA A 135 -5.29 -10.69 -14.07
N LEU A 136 -4.06 -10.18 -13.89
CA LEU A 136 -3.81 -8.93 -13.20
C LEU A 136 -4.45 -7.72 -13.92
N PHE A 137 -4.45 -7.69 -15.25
CA PHE A 137 -5.16 -6.66 -15.99
C PHE A 137 -6.69 -6.77 -15.84
N THR A 138 -7.22 -7.98 -15.74
CA THR A 138 -8.65 -8.17 -15.40
C THR A 138 -8.96 -7.65 -14.00
N ILE A 139 -8.08 -7.90 -13.02
CA ILE A 139 -8.20 -7.33 -11.67
C ILE A 139 -8.11 -5.80 -11.71
N MET A 140 -7.18 -5.23 -12.50
CA MET A 140 -7.08 -3.78 -12.70
C MET A 140 -8.40 -3.18 -13.15
N ASP A 141 -9.07 -3.80 -14.10
CA ASP A 141 -10.38 -3.34 -14.57
C ASP A 141 -11.45 -3.43 -13.47
N ALA A 142 -11.44 -4.50 -12.69
CA ALA A 142 -12.39 -4.70 -11.59
C ALA A 142 -12.24 -3.67 -10.44
N VAL A 143 -11.00 -3.24 -10.13
CA VAL A 143 -10.75 -2.25 -9.06
C VAL A 143 -10.81 -0.80 -9.57
N SER A 144 -10.94 -0.58 -10.86
CA SER A 144 -10.90 0.75 -11.48
C SER A 144 -11.97 1.69 -10.93
N ASP A 145 -13.19 1.22 -10.65
CA ASP A 145 -14.27 2.06 -10.14
C ASP A 145 -14.05 2.48 -8.68
N SER A 146 -13.43 1.62 -7.86
CA SER A 146 -13.03 1.97 -6.49
C SER A 146 -11.92 3.01 -6.48
N LEU A 147 -10.96 2.93 -7.39
CA LEU A 147 -9.90 3.93 -7.56
C LEU A 147 -10.46 5.28 -7.99
N LYS A 148 -11.39 5.32 -8.96
CA LYS A 148 -12.07 6.56 -9.36
C LYS A 148 -12.83 7.20 -8.20
N SER A 149 -13.51 6.39 -7.40
CA SER A 149 -14.20 6.87 -6.20
C SER A 149 -13.24 7.47 -5.18
N ALA A 150 -12.04 6.90 -5.05
CA ALA A 150 -11.00 7.40 -4.16
C ALA A 150 -10.36 8.72 -4.65
N GLU A 151 -10.45 9.06 -5.95
CA GLU A 151 -9.90 10.31 -6.48
C GLU A 151 -10.60 11.57 -5.93
N ASP A 152 -11.88 11.46 -5.56
CA ASP A 152 -12.67 12.57 -5.00
C ASP A 152 -12.54 12.71 -3.48
N ALA A 153 -11.81 11.79 -2.84
CA ALA A 153 -11.53 11.83 -1.41
C ALA A 153 -10.37 12.81 -1.09
N PRO A 154 -10.13 13.17 0.18
CA PRO A 154 -8.98 13.97 0.58
C PRO A 154 -7.66 13.34 0.11
N LEU A 155 -6.69 14.19 -0.25
CA LEU A 155 -5.37 13.72 -0.65
C LEU A 155 -4.63 13.07 0.51
N VAL A 156 -4.18 11.84 0.30
CA VAL A 156 -3.29 11.10 1.19
C VAL A 156 -2.20 10.41 0.37
N ILE A 157 -0.94 10.82 0.56
CA ILE A 157 0.22 10.21 -0.10
C ILE A 157 1.24 9.84 0.96
N PRO A 158 1.23 8.60 1.49
CA PRO A 158 2.32 8.10 2.32
C PRO A 158 3.62 8.03 1.52
N ILE A 159 4.71 8.47 2.15
CA ILE A 159 6.02 8.57 1.52
C ILE A 159 6.85 7.33 1.83
N ASP A 160 7.26 6.66 0.75
CA ASP A 160 8.15 5.50 0.76
C ASP A 160 9.62 5.91 0.85
N GLN A 161 9.99 6.99 0.13
CA GLN A 161 11.36 7.46 0.03
C GLN A 161 11.43 8.97 -0.20
N HIS A 162 12.58 9.54 0.17
CA HIS A 162 12.95 10.89 -0.25
C HIS A 162 14.46 10.98 -0.48
N PHE A 163 14.85 11.87 -1.35
CA PHE A 163 16.26 12.13 -1.67
C PHE A 163 16.42 13.47 -2.39
N ASN A 164 17.64 14.02 -2.36
CA ASN A 164 17.98 15.24 -3.09
C ASN A 164 18.56 14.90 -4.46
N VAL A 165 17.98 15.49 -5.51
CA VAL A 165 18.44 15.34 -6.90
C VAL A 165 19.09 16.64 -7.36
N LYS A 166 20.33 16.55 -7.85
CA LYS A 166 21.07 17.72 -8.37
C LYS A 166 20.28 18.39 -9.51
N GLY A 167 20.01 19.70 -9.36
CA GLY A 167 19.26 20.49 -10.35
C GLY A 167 17.73 20.42 -10.22
N ILE A 168 17.19 19.42 -9.53
CA ILE A 168 15.75 19.29 -9.27
C ILE A 168 15.40 19.78 -7.87
N GLY A 169 16.15 19.36 -6.87
CA GLY A 169 15.92 19.60 -5.44
C GLY A 169 15.43 18.36 -4.72
N LEU A 170 14.66 18.55 -3.66
CA LEU A 170 14.10 17.50 -2.84
C LEU A 170 12.97 16.78 -3.58
N VAL A 171 13.09 15.47 -3.69
CA VAL A 171 12.11 14.58 -4.31
C VAL A 171 11.60 13.60 -3.26
N ALA A 172 10.29 13.43 -3.18
CA ALA A 172 9.62 12.39 -2.41
C ALA A 172 8.98 11.38 -3.37
N ILE A 173 9.03 10.09 -3.03
CA ILE A 173 8.31 9.03 -3.74
C ILE A 173 7.28 8.44 -2.77
N GLY A 174 6.04 8.31 -3.24
CA GLY A 174 4.96 7.77 -2.43
C GLY A 174 3.87 7.12 -3.27
N TYR A 175 2.82 6.67 -2.58
CA TYR A 175 1.65 6.04 -3.19
C TYR A 175 0.42 6.92 -2.94
N VAL A 176 -0.29 7.32 -3.99
CA VAL A 176 -1.54 8.07 -3.85
C VAL A 176 -2.63 7.12 -3.35
N GLN A 177 -2.90 7.14 -2.04
CA GLN A 177 -3.94 6.30 -1.43
C GLN A 177 -5.34 6.83 -1.77
N SER A 178 -5.50 8.16 -1.75
CA SER A 178 -6.73 8.86 -2.10
C SER A 178 -6.44 10.27 -2.61
N GLY A 179 -7.43 10.87 -3.24
CA GLY A 179 -7.34 12.21 -3.79
C GLY A 179 -6.56 12.29 -5.09
N ARG A 180 -6.20 13.50 -5.44
CA ARG A 180 -5.37 13.85 -6.59
C ARG A 180 -4.37 14.94 -6.24
N LEU A 181 -3.20 14.90 -6.85
CA LEU A 181 -2.15 15.90 -6.70
C LEU A 181 -1.78 16.45 -8.07
N SER A 182 -1.82 17.76 -8.24
CA SER A 182 -1.43 18.42 -9.48
C SER A 182 -0.12 19.21 -9.32
N VAL A 183 0.54 19.47 -10.43
CA VAL A 183 1.69 20.40 -10.48
C VAL A 183 1.22 21.77 -10.00
N HIS A 184 2.02 22.40 -9.14
CA HIS A 184 1.78 23.68 -8.47
C HIS A 184 0.83 23.64 -7.25
N ASP A 185 0.24 22.50 -6.91
CA ASP A 185 -0.53 22.38 -5.67
C ASP A 185 0.35 22.69 -4.46
N GLU A 186 -0.23 23.40 -3.50
CA GLU A 186 0.32 23.54 -2.16
C GLU A 186 0.01 22.27 -1.36
N VAL A 187 1.00 21.76 -0.66
CA VAL A 187 0.90 20.54 0.15
C VAL A 187 1.47 20.74 1.53
N MET A 188 0.95 19.98 2.48
CA MET A 188 1.46 19.88 3.85
C MET A 188 2.06 18.50 4.09
N ILE A 189 3.19 18.45 4.77
CA ILE A 189 3.92 17.23 5.11
C ILE A 189 3.66 16.92 6.58
N MET A 190 2.91 15.89 6.85
CA MET A 190 2.57 15.45 8.21
C MET A 190 3.55 14.36 8.69
N PRO A 191 3.82 14.22 10.00
CA PRO A 191 3.32 15.05 11.11
C PRO A 191 4.11 16.35 11.30
N ALA A 192 5.21 16.57 10.58
CA ALA A 192 6.10 17.73 10.78
C ALA A 192 5.44 19.10 10.53
N GLY A 193 4.31 19.15 9.81
CA GLY A 193 3.58 20.39 9.49
C GLY A 193 4.29 21.29 8.48
N GLY A 194 5.27 20.75 7.74
CA GLY A 194 6.01 21.50 6.72
C GLY A 194 5.14 21.79 5.50
N VAL A 195 5.08 23.07 5.07
CA VAL A 195 4.36 23.47 3.85
C VAL A 195 5.33 23.49 2.67
N ALA A 196 4.89 22.95 1.55
CA ALA A 196 5.66 22.88 0.30
C ALA A 196 4.74 23.08 -0.90
N SER A 197 5.31 23.22 -2.08
CA SER A 197 4.54 23.20 -3.33
C SER A 197 5.13 22.20 -4.32
N THR A 198 4.26 21.59 -5.11
CA THR A 198 4.60 20.62 -6.14
C THR A 198 5.25 21.32 -7.33
N LYS A 199 6.50 20.95 -7.66
CA LYS A 199 7.24 21.52 -8.80
C LYS A 199 7.00 20.72 -10.08
N SER A 200 7.06 19.39 -9.98
CA SER A 200 6.81 18.44 -11.06
C SER A 200 6.43 17.10 -10.48
N LEU A 201 5.73 16.31 -11.27
CA LEU A 201 5.26 14.97 -10.92
C LEU A 201 5.74 13.97 -11.97
N GLN A 202 6.11 12.77 -11.51
CA GLN A 202 6.40 11.62 -12.37
C GLN A 202 5.65 10.40 -11.87
N VAL A 203 4.99 9.69 -12.77
CA VAL A 203 4.37 8.39 -12.48
C VAL A 203 5.03 7.35 -13.38
N MET A 204 5.71 6.37 -12.75
CA MET A 204 6.45 5.33 -13.46
C MET A 204 7.41 5.91 -14.55
N ASP A 205 8.21 6.89 -14.16
CA ASP A 205 9.22 7.60 -14.95
C ASP A 205 8.66 8.52 -16.07
N ASP A 206 7.34 8.60 -16.25
CA ASP A 206 6.71 9.54 -17.17
C ASP A 206 6.33 10.85 -16.45
N ASP A 207 6.64 12.00 -17.03
CA ASP A 207 6.18 13.30 -16.54
C ASP A 207 4.66 13.42 -16.67
N VAL A 208 4.00 13.81 -15.59
CA VAL A 208 2.55 14.01 -15.55
C VAL A 208 2.19 15.36 -14.95
N VAL A 209 1.03 15.90 -15.32
CA VAL A 209 0.50 17.13 -14.72
C VAL A 209 -0.33 16.87 -13.47
N CYS A 210 -0.84 15.65 -13.31
CA CYS A 210 -1.65 15.22 -12.18
C CYS A 210 -1.37 13.74 -11.88
N ALA A 211 -1.25 13.38 -10.60
CA ALA A 211 -1.25 12.02 -10.09
C ALA A 211 -2.55 11.75 -9.33
N ILE A 212 -3.09 10.56 -9.43
CA ILE A 212 -4.41 10.17 -8.91
C ILE A 212 -4.30 8.93 -8.03
N ALA A 213 -5.38 8.64 -7.29
CA ALA A 213 -5.46 7.44 -6.44
C ALA A 213 -5.05 6.17 -7.20
N GLY A 214 -4.16 5.38 -6.62
CA GLY A 214 -3.54 4.19 -7.21
C GLY A 214 -2.16 4.42 -7.82
N ASP A 215 -1.75 5.65 -8.10
CA ASP A 215 -0.44 5.94 -8.67
C ASP A 215 0.69 5.79 -7.64
N ARG A 216 1.85 5.29 -8.11
CA ARG A 216 3.13 5.50 -7.43
C ARG A 216 3.79 6.72 -8.06
N VAL A 217 3.97 7.78 -7.28
CA VAL A 217 4.35 9.10 -7.76
C VAL A 217 5.67 9.59 -7.18
N GLY A 218 6.53 10.13 -8.04
CA GLY A 218 7.68 10.94 -7.66
C GLY A 218 7.29 12.43 -7.68
N ILE A 219 7.50 13.12 -6.57
CA ILE A 219 7.08 14.50 -6.34
C ILE A 219 8.32 15.36 -6.12
N ALA A 220 8.66 16.23 -7.06
CA ALA A 220 9.65 17.25 -6.80
C ALA A 220 9.01 18.40 -6.03
N LEU A 221 9.58 18.74 -4.87
CA LEU A 221 9.04 19.72 -3.93
C LEU A 221 9.81 21.02 -3.96
N ARG A 222 9.11 22.15 -3.86
CA ARG A 222 9.68 23.48 -3.59
C ARG A 222 9.37 23.86 -2.14
N ASN A 223 10.31 24.57 -1.50
CA ASN A 223 10.19 25.08 -0.14
C ASN A 223 10.08 23.97 0.93
N ALA A 224 10.20 22.68 0.55
CA ALA A 224 10.30 21.60 1.49
C ALA A 224 11.72 21.51 2.07
N LYS A 225 11.83 21.11 3.32
CA LYS A 225 13.08 20.75 3.96
C LYS A 225 13.13 19.24 4.15
N GLU A 226 14.32 18.66 4.06
CA GLU A 226 14.52 17.21 4.24
C GLU A 226 14.07 16.73 5.62
N GLU A 227 14.24 17.57 6.65
CA GLU A 227 13.79 17.29 8.02
C GLU A 227 12.27 17.08 8.14
N HIS A 228 11.46 17.59 7.18
CA HIS A 228 10.02 17.38 7.16
C HIS A 228 9.64 15.99 6.61
N LEU A 229 10.53 15.37 5.83
CA LEU A 229 10.32 14.06 5.20
C LEU A 229 10.98 12.92 6.00
N ALA A 230 10.84 12.94 7.33
CA ALA A 230 11.26 11.82 8.16
C ALA A 230 10.51 10.53 7.77
N SER A 231 10.95 9.38 8.30
CA SER A 231 10.22 8.13 8.09
C SER A 231 8.76 8.27 8.55
N ALA A 232 7.84 7.66 7.81
CA ALA A 232 6.40 7.72 8.05
C ALA A 232 5.72 9.08 7.78
N SER A 233 6.28 9.89 6.90
CA SER A 233 5.63 11.14 6.47
C SER A 233 4.49 10.88 5.48
N ILE A 234 3.45 11.71 5.57
CA ILE A 234 2.31 11.72 4.66
C ILE A 234 2.20 13.11 4.03
N ILE A 235 2.02 13.16 2.71
CA ILE A 235 1.69 14.40 2.00
C ILE A 235 0.17 14.50 1.88
N VAL A 236 -0.37 15.65 2.28
CA VAL A 236 -1.80 15.99 2.25
C VAL A 236 -2.01 17.40 1.70
N HIS A 237 -3.23 17.78 1.32
CA HIS A 237 -3.54 19.18 1.09
C HIS A 237 -3.57 19.96 2.42
N PRO A 238 -3.10 21.22 2.46
CA PRO A 238 -3.18 22.03 3.66
C PRO A 238 -4.64 22.32 4.02
N VAL A 239 -4.91 22.51 5.31
CA VAL A 239 -6.21 22.97 5.79
C VAL A 239 -6.46 24.38 5.29
N VAL A 240 -7.48 24.56 4.46
CA VAL A 240 -7.90 25.90 4.03
C VAL A 240 -8.87 26.46 5.06
N ASP A 241 -8.56 27.63 5.62
CA ASP A 241 -9.44 28.33 6.57
C ASP A 241 -10.76 28.71 5.89
N ASP A 242 -11.89 28.19 6.40
CA ASP A 242 -13.25 28.30 5.83
C ASP A 242 -13.71 29.75 5.51
N LYS A 243 -13.06 30.74 6.08
CA LYS A 243 -13.42 32.16 5.89
C LYS A 243 -13.10 32.72 4.50
N LYS A 244 -12.34 32.00 3.68
CA LYS A 244 -11.85 32.46 2.38
C LYS A 244 -12.35 31.66 1.16
N SER A 245 -12.86 30.46 1.36
CA SER A 245 -13.35 29.58 0.28
C SER A 245 -14.80 29.22 0.52
N GLY A 246 -15.67 29.68 -0.35
CA GLY A 246 -17.13 29.49 -0.23
C GLY A 246 -17.62 28.04 -0.20
N GLY A 247 -17.38 27.34 0.86
CA GLY A 247 -18.25 26.24 1.28
C GLY A 247 -17.95 24.81 0.78
N ASN A 248 -16.83 24.53 0.10
CA ASN A 248 -16.39 23.17 -0.21
C ASN A 248 -14.96 22.95 0.34
N ASN A 249 -14.83 22.78 1.65
CA ASN A 249 -13.55 22.42 2.24
C ASN A 249 -13.26 20.94 2.05
N PRO A 250 -12.08 20.57 1.51
CA PRO A 250 -11.63 19.19 1.62
C PRO A 250 -11.47 18.85 3.11
N ILE A 251 -11.96 17.67 3.50
CA ILE A 251 -11.74 17.13 4.84
C ILE A 251 -10.24 17.04 5.06
N SER A 252 -9.75 17.68 6.10
CA SER A 252 -8.33 17.67 6.43
C SER A 252 -7.94 16.36 7.09
N VAL A 253 -6.74 15.88 6.80
CA VAL A 253 -6.12 14.81 7.59
C VAL A 253 -5.57 15.42 8.88
N ILE A 254 -5.91 14.82 10.02
CA ILE A 254 -5.51 15.29 11.34
C ILE A 254 -4.89 14.11 12.09
N GLY A 255 -3.72 14.31 12.67
CA GLY A 255 -3.09 13.33 13.54
C GLY A 255 -3.70 13.33 14.95
N TYR A 256 -3.77 12.18 15.57
CA TYR A 256 -4.25 11.98 16.93
C TYR A 256 -3.29 11.11 17.74
N GLU A 257 -3.00 11.50 18.96
CA GLU A 257 -2.26 10.70 19.95
C GLU A 257 -3.11 9.58 20.56
N ARG A 258 -4.43 9.63 20.37
CA ARG A 258 -5.39 8.66 20.91
C ARG A 258 -6.52 8.43 19.93
N THR A 259 -6.79 7.15 19.64
CA THR A 259 -7.91 6.77 18.77
C THR A 259 -8.73 5.64 19.38
N SER A 260 -10.03 5.65 19.10
CA SER A 260 -10.95 4.58 19.46
C SER A 260 -11.53 3.97 18.19
N PHE A 261 -11.46 2.64 18.05
CA PHE A 261 -11.97 1.95 16.87
C PHE A 261 -12.61 0.62 17.25
N LYS A 262 -13.53 0.17 16.40
CA LYS A 262 -14.11 -1.15 16.50
C LYS A 262 -13.15 -2.15 15.88
N LEU A 263 -12.63 -3.06 16.71
CA LEU A 263 -11.70 -4.08 16.26
C LEU A 263 -12.44 -5.28 15.65
N GLN A 264 -12.07 -5.64 14.43
CA GLN A 264 -12.37 -6.93 13.85
C GLN A 264 -11.18 -7.88 14.07
N LYS A 265 -11.35 -8.85 14.94
CA LYS A 265 -10.32 -9.81 15.29
C LYS A 265 -10.20 -10.90 14.23
N SER A 266 -8.97 -11.23 13.81
CA SER A 266 -8.76 -12.42 12.98
C SER A 266 -9.25 -13.67 13.72
N PRO A 267 -9.89 -14.62 13.03
CA PRO A 267 -10.38 -15.88 13.65
C PRO A 267 -9.23 -16.73 14.23
N PHE A 268 -8.00 -16.51 13.80
CA PHE A 268 -6.81 -17.20 14.31
C PHE A 268 -6.19 -16.54 15.54
N HIS A 269 -6.61 -15.32 15.89
CA HIS A 269 -6.13 -14.63 17.09
C HIS A 269 -6.91 -15.10 18.32
N LYS A 270 -6.32 -16.04 19.08
CA LYS A 270 -6.98 -16.72 20.21
C LYS A 270 -6.98 -15.89 21.50
N ARG A 271 -6.00 -15.00 21.67
CA ARG A 271 -5.87 -14.19 22.89
C ARG A 271 -6.84 -13.01 22.84
N ASP A 272 -7.46 -12.68 23.96
CA ASP A 272 -8.20 -11.43 24.10
C ASP A 272 -7.25 -10.28 24.40
N LEU A 273 -7.58 -9.11 23.86
CA LEU A 273 -6.84 -7.89 24.14
C LEU A 273 -7.21 -7.37 25.54
N SER A 274 -6.24 -6.86 26.25
CA SER A 274 -6.36 -6.33 27.61
C SER A 274 -5.78 -4.95 27.70
N VAL A 275 -6.30 -4.15 28.67
CA VAL A 275 -5.72 -2.85 29.00
C VAL A 275 -4.25 -3.03 29.38
N GLY A 276 -3.39 -2.18 28.82
CA GLY A 276 -1.94 -2.23 28.98
C GLY A 276 -1.19 -3.06 27.93
N ASP A 277 -1.89 -3.84 27.09
CA ASP A 277 -1.25 -4.54 25.98
C ASP A 277 -0.61 -3.53 25.01
N VAL A 278 0.59 -3.87 24.53
CA VAL A 278 1.27 -3.13 23.48
C VAL A 278 0.77 -3.60 22.13
N VAL A 279 0.40 -2.66 21.29
CA VAL A 279 -0.07 -2.93 19.93
C VAL A 279 0.76 -2.13 18.93
N HIS A 280 0.86 -2.65 17.71
CA HIS A 280 1.50 -1.98 16.59
C HIS A 280 0.46 -1.80 15.50
N ILE A 281 0.35 -0.60 14.96
CA ILE A 281 -0.47 -0.33 13.79
C ILE A 281 0.40 -0.11 12.56
N ALA A 282 -0.05 -0.64 11.44
CA ALA A 282 0.51 -0.37 10.12
C ALA A 282 -0.58 0.25 9.26
N VAL A 283 -0.46 1.53 8.92
CA VAL A 283 -1.40 2.28 8.08
C VAL A 283 -0.64 3.35 7.31
N ASP A 284 -0.94 3.53 6.03
CA ASP A 284 -0.32 4.56 5.17
C ASP A 284 1.21 4.63 5.27
N LEU A 285 1.86 3.46 5.25
CA LEU A 285 3.31 3.27 5.46
C LEU A 285 3.83 3.74 6.83
N GLN A 286 2.95 4.11 7.74
CA GLN A 286 3.30 4.39 9.13
C GLN A 286 3.28 3.11 9.95
N PHE A 287 4.21 3.00 10.89
CA PHE A 287 4.31 1.89 11.86
C PHE A 287 4.39 2.51 13.26
N VAL A 288 3.26 2.63 13.90
CA VAL A 288 3.16 3.31 15.20
C VAL A 288 2.89 2.30 16.30
N VAL A 289 3.57 2.47 17.42
CA VAL A 289 3.38 1.67 18.64
C VAL A 289 2.37 2.39 19.53
N GLY A 290 1.52 1.60 20.20
CA GLY A 290 0.59 2.16 21.17
C GLY A 290 0.28 1.19 22.28
N ARG A 291 -0.45 1.66 23.29
CA ARG A 291 -0.95 0.85 24.39
C ARG A 291 -2.47 0.92 24.45
N ILE A 292 -3.07 -0.23 24.70
CA ILE A 292 -4.51 -0.32 24.92
C ILE A 292 -4.83 0.33 26.26
N GLU A 293 -5.69 1.33 26.23
CA GLU A 293 -6.16 2.06 27.42
C GLU A 293 -7.56 1.63 27.83
N VAL A 294 -8.43 1.30 26.87
CA VAL A 294 -9.80 0.84 27.11
C VAL A 294 -10.16 -0.31 26.18
N VAL A 295 -10.85 -1.30 26.69
CA VAL A 295 -11.50 -2.36 25.92
C VAL A 295 -12.94 -2.48 26.45
N GLU A 296 -13.91 -2.05 25.67
CA GLU A 296 -15.32 -2.00 26.08
C GLU A 296 -16.27 -2.20 24.90
N GLY A 297 -17.19 -3.17 24.99
CA GLY A 297 -18.24 -3.36 23.99
C GLY A 297 -17.76 -3.61 22.55
N GLY A 298 -16.55 -4.16 22.38
CA GLY A 298 -15.92 -4.33 21.05
C GLY A 298 -15.19 -3.09 20.53
N LEU A 299 -15.19 -1.99 21.27
CA LEU A 299 -14.37 -0.82 21.06
C LEU A 299 -13.03 -0.98 21.78
N VAL A 300 -11.96 -0.62 21.09
CA VAL A 300 -10.60 -0.55 21.65
C VAL A 300 -10.11 0.87 21.52
N THR A 301 -9.68 1.46 22.64
CA THR A 301 -9.02 2.76 22.66
C THR A 301 -7.53 2.55 22.86
N VAL A 302 -6.73 3.15 22.01
CA VAL A 302 -5.26 3.06 22.05
C VAL A 302 -4.68 4.46 22.16
N GLY A 303 -3.77 4.63 23.12
CA GLY A 303 -2.85 5.76 23.18
C GLY A 303 -1.59 5.44 22.36
N TRP A 304 -1.23 6.30 21.45
CA TRP A 304 -0.10 6.11 20.53
C TRP A 304 1.15 6.82 21.04
N ASP A 305 2.32 6.25 20.77
CA ASP A 305 3.62 6.85 21.12
C ASP A 305 3.96 8.07 20.24
N SER A 306 3.30 8.20 19.09
CA SER A 306 3.31 9.37 18.20
C SER A 306 1.93 9.53 17.55
N GLU A 307 1.61 10.71 17.03
CA GLU A 307 0.35 10.93 16.30
C GLU A 307 0.20 9.94 15.14
N LEU A 308 -1.02 9.42 14.99
CA LEU A 308 -1.43 8.50 13.93
C LEU A 308 -2.41 9.21 12.99
#